data_df3fb1502a782328958766fda267724d
#
_entry.id   df3fb1502a782328958766fda267724d
#
_cell.length_a   1.000
_cell.length_b   1.000
_cell.length_c   1.000
_cell.angle_alpha   90.00
_cell.angle_beta   90.00
_cell.angle_gamma   90.00
#
_symmetry.space_group_name_H-M   'P 1'
#
loop_
_entity.id
_entity.type
_entity.pdbx_description
1 polymer ?
#
loop_
_entity_poly.entity_id
_entity_poly.type
_entity_poly.pdbx_seq_one_letter_code
_entity_poly.pdbx_strand_id
1 'polypeptide(L)' 'MYKYIISYDGGQLRDSADFEWGLFDFYGEAEEAANDAREEYMNDWDIEGSEYNPEDFCIEIEEV' A
#
# COMPACT_ATOMS: atom_id res chain seq x y z
N MET A 1 7.60 15.46 4.21
CA MET A 1 6.57 14.45 4.53
C MET A 1 6.69 13.27 3.59
N TYR A 2 6.06 12.17 3.92
CA TYR A 2 6.13 10.93 3.15
C TYR A 2 4.72 10.43 2.82
N LYS A 3 4.61 9.77 1.68
CA LYS A 3 3.40 9.08 1.26
C LYS A 3 3.75 7.65 0.85
N TYR A 4 2.73 6.80 0.72
CA TYR A 4 2.94 5.46 0.19
C TYR A 4 2.08 5.22 -1.04
N ILE A 5 2.55 4.33 -1.91
CA ILE A 5 1.81 3.87 -3.08
C ILE A 5 1.77 2.35 -3.02
N ILE A 6 0.60 1.77 -3.22
CA ILE A 6 0.42 0.33 -3.31
C ILE A 6 0.07 -0.02 -4.75
N SER A 7 0.79 -0.97 -5.32
CA SER A 7 0.59 -1.46 -6.68
C SER A 7 0.43 -2.96 -6.69
N TYR A 8 -0.29 -3.47 -7.68
CA TYR A 8 -0.40 -4.89 -7.93
C TYR A 8 -0.13 -5.14 -9.41
N ASP A 9 0.84 -6.02 -9.71
CA ASP A 9 1.23 -6.42 -11.07
C ASP A 9 1.42 -5.21 -12.01
N GLY A 10 2.06 -4.17 -11.48
CA GLY A 10 2.32 -2.94 -12.22
C GLY A 10 1.19 -1.93 -12.25
N GLY A 11 0.04 -2.28 -11.72
CA GLY A 11 -1.12 -1.37 -11.63
C GLY A 11 -1.25 -0.72 -10.27
N GLN A 12 -1.32 0.61 -10.20
CA GLN A 12 -1.49 1.33 -8.95
C GLN A 12 -2.88 1.09 -8.38
N LEU A 13 -2.94 0.68 -7.11
CA LEU A 13 -4.20 0.46 -6.38
C LEU A 13 -4.55 1.64 -5.47
N ARG A 14 -3.54 2.23 -4.83
CA ARG A 14 -3.76 3.30 -3.86
C ARG A 14 -2.55 4.22 -3.81
N ASP A 15 -2.82 5.52 -3.75
CA ASP A 15 -1.84 6.55 -3.40
C ASP A 15 -2.35 7.22 -2.12
N SER A 16 -1.59 7.16 -1.04
CA SER A 16 -2.03 7.68 0.25
C SER A 16 -2.26 9.19 0.23
N ALA A 17 -1.62 9.92 -0.66
CA ALA A 17 -1.81 11.37 -0.80
C ALA A 17 -3.22 11.74 -1.27
N ASP A 18 -3.98 10.79 -1.83
CA ASP A 18 -5.37 11.01 -2.21
C ASP A 18 -6.31 11.07 -0.99
N PHE A 19 -5.83 10.70 0.18
CA PHE A 19 -6.59 10.71 1.42
C PHE A 19 -6.17 11.89 2.29
N GLU A 20 -7.12 12.43 3.06
CA GLU A 20 -6.88 13.58 3.93
C GLU A 20 -5.77 13.35 4.96
N TRP A 21 -5.63 12.11 5.44
CA TRP A 21 -4.65 11.71 6.45
C TRP A 21 -3.55 10.83 5.88
N GLY A 22 -3.29 10.93 4.58
CA GLY A 22 -2.37 10.05 3.87
C GLY A 22 -0.92 10.53 3.80
N LEU A 23 -0.58 11.63 4.48
CA LEU A 23 0.79 12.12 4.57
C LEU A 23 1.35 11.88 5.96
N PHE A 24 2.61 11.47 6.04
CA PHE A 24 3.28 11.07 7.27
C PHE A 24 4.54 11.88 7.48
N ASP A 25 4.84 12.21 8.74
CA ASP A 25 6.04 12.98 9.09
C ASP A 25 7.32 12.15 8.98
N PHE A 26 7.21 10.84 9.19
CA PHE A 26 8.36 9.94 9.22
C PHE A 26 8.19 8.80 8.22
N TYR A 27 9.31 8.39 7.62
CA TYR A 27 9.35 7.28 6.68
C TYR A 27 8.78 5.99 7.28
N GLY A 28 9.16 5.68 8.52
CA GLY A 28 8.67 4.47 9.21
C GLY A 28 7.18 4.45 9.41
N GLU A 29 6.56 5.61 9.65
CA GLU A 29 5.11 5.70 9.78
C GLU A 29 4.41 5.40 8.45
N ALA A 30 4.93 5.94 7.36
CA ALA A 30 4.38 5.67 6.03
C ALA A 30 4.52 4.20 5.66
N GLU A 31 5.66 3.60 5.96
CA GLU A 31 5.92 2.18 5.71
C GLU A 31 4.95 1.28 6.50
N GLU A 32 4.75 1.57 7.78
CA GLU A 32 3.82 0.83 8.62
C GLU A 32 2.38 0.92 8.11
N ALA A 33 1.95 2.13 7.76
CA ALA A 33 0.62 2.34 7.20
C ALA A 33 0.44 1.61 5.85
N ALA A 34 1.49 1.59 5.04
CA ALA A 34 1.46 0.90 3.75
C ALA A 34 1.32 -0.61 3.93
N ASN A 35 2.03 -1.18 4.90
CA ASN A 35 1.93 -2.61 5.20
C ASN A 35 0.54 -2.98 5.71
N ASP A 36 -0.05 -2.17 6.55
CA ASP A 36 -1.42 -2.39 7.05
C ASP A 36 -2.43 -2.33 5.91
N ALA A 37 -2.31 -1.36 5.02
CA ALA A 37 -3.19 -1.23 3.88
C ALA A 37 -3.04 -2.40 2.91
N ARG A 38 -1.83 -2.88 2.70
CA ARG A 38 -1.56 -4.06 1.89
C ARG A 38 -2.24 -5.30 2.46
N GLU A 39 -2.18 -5.49 3.78
CA GLU A 39 -2.88 -6.60 4.44
C GLU A 39 -4.39 -6.53 4.25
N GLU A 40 -4.97 -5.34 4.30
CA GLU A 40 -6.40 -5.15 4.04
C GLU A 40 -6.77 -5.58 2.62
N TYR A 41 -5.96 -5.22 1.62
CA TYR A 41 -6.18 -5.67 0.25
C TYR A 41 -6.08 -7.18 0.13
N MET A 42 -5.12 -7.80 0.77
CA MET A 42 -4.94 -9.24 0.74
C MET A 42 -6.13 -9.97 1.34
N ASN A 43 -6.70 -9.44 2.43
CA ASN A 43 -7.89 -10.00 3.07
C ASN A 43 -9.13 -9.80 2.20
N ASP A 44 -9.32 -8.61 1.63
CA ASP A 44 -10.47 -8.29 0.79
C ASP A 44 -10.50 -9.13 -0.49
N TRP A 45 -9.32 -9.42 -1.04
CA TRP A 45 -9.20 -10.17 -2.27
C TRP A 45 -9.15 -11.68 -2.06
N ASP A 46 -9.15 -12.15 -0.81
CA ASP A 46 -9.06 -13.55 -0.44
C ASP A 46 -7.90 -14.25 -1.16
N ILE A 47 -6.70 -13.72 -0.95
CA ILE A 47 -5.48 -14.17 -1.63
C ILE A 47 -5.25 -15.67 -1.47
N GLU A 48 -5.54 -16.24 -0.31
CA GLU A 48 -5.34 -17.67 -0.04
C GLU A 48 -6.20 -18.58 -0.91
N GLY A 49 -7.37 -18.07 -1.33
CA GLY A 49 -8.30 -18.84 -2.15
C GLY A 49 -8.41 -18.38 -3.59
N SER A 50 -7.62 -17.40 -4.01
CA SER A 50 -7.75 -16.76 -5.33
C SER A 50 -6.54 -16.99 -6.23
N GLU A 51 -6.63 -16.50 -7.47
CA GLU A 51 -5.53 -16.54 -8.44
C GLU A 51 -4.47 -15.46 -8.18
N TYR A 52 -4.72 -14.53 -7.26
CA TYR A 52 -3.80 -13.45 -6.95
C TYR A 52 -2.59 -13.95 -6.17
N ASN A 53 -1.43 -13.39 -6.51
CA ASN A 53 -0.18 -13.75 -5.86
C ASN A 53 0.22 -12.59 -4.91
N PRO A 54 0.38 -12.85 -3.60
CA PRO A 54 0.77 -11.79 -2.66
C PRO A 54 2.14 -11.17 -2.97
N GLU A 55 3.01 -11.87 -3.68
CA GLU A 55 4.32 -11.35 -4.09
C GLU A 55 4.22 -10.27 -5.16
N ASP A 56 3.10 -10.17 -5.87
CA ASP A 56 2.88 -9.15 -6.88
C ASP A 56 2.45 -7.80 -6.30
N PHE A 57 2.15 -7.74 -5.01
CA PHE A 57 1.91 -6.48 -4.31
C PHE A 57 3.23 -5.77 -4.05
N CYS A 58 3.31 -4.51 -4.46
CA CYS A 58 4.47 -3.67 -4.23
C CYS A 58 4.08 -2.44 -3.43
N ILE A 59 4.98 -2.02 -2.54
CA ILE A 59 4.83 -0.81 -1.75
C ILE A 59 5.99 0.12 -2.08
N GLU A 60 5.69 1.38 -2.36
CA GLU A 60 6.69 2.42 -2.53
C GLU A 60 6.44 3.54 -1.53
N ILE A 61 7.49 4.05 -0.92
CA ILE A 61 7.44 5.21 -0.03
C ILE A 61 8.13 6.37 -0.76
N GLU A 62 7.42 7.47 -0.89
CA GLU A 62 7.95 8.66 -1.57
C GLU A 62 7.96 9.85 -0.62
N GLU A 63 8.97 10.70 -0.75
CA GLU A 63 9.03 11.97 -0.06
C GLU A 63 8.29 13.03 -0.87
N VAL A 64 7.42 13.76 -0.18
CA VAL A 64 6.63 14.84 -0.79
C VAL A 64 6.94 16.20 -0.19
#